data_88c53a958530bac647d14006301b1844
#
_entry.id   88c53a958530bac647d14006301b1844
#
_cell.length_a   1.000
_cell.length_b   1.000
_cell.length_c   1.000
_cell.angle_alpha   90.00
_cell.angle_beta   90.00
_cell.angle_gamma   90.00
#
_symmetry.space_group_name_H-M   'P 1'
#
loop_
_entity.id
_entity.type
_entity.pdbx_description
1 polymer ?
#
loop_
_entity_poly.entity_id
_entity_poly.type
_entity_poly.pdbx_seq_one_letter_code
_entity_poly.pdbx_strand_id
1 'polypeptide(L)'
;MQAKLLGAVGALLATAFLAGPAAAAEKTKIDFWFGNSGDIAKRVQEQCDRFNQSQGDYEVVCTSQGSYDASLQNTIAAFRAGKQPTIAQVSDAGTLDIMLSGAFYPANQLMADMGYTVDWKDYFSGIANYYATSKGEMYSFPFNSSTALLYWNKDAFTKIGKDHAPATWQEAGEDFKALKDAGYACPLAFDISNNEVWQYIEQFEAVNGEAIATKKNGFEGLDAELVFNKNPLLVSYIKDLKSWYDNKLAVIKNKAVGQTFVEAFAAGDCQVILTSVGDHGNIGRTAKQGMNWGVSMLPTYGNATRHSSYVGGASLWVLKGHSDAEYKVAAAFFNFIAKPEEALTWSTVTGYIPVRNSGFEYLKKQGFYDKAPYAGRELAIQSLTASPASDTAPHGIRLGGLLQVRTEIANGLQAIFVNNADVQASLDGAADRGNQLLRRFQQTYKNVQLP
;
A
#
# COMPACT_ATOMS: atom_id res chain seq x y z
N MET A 1 94.96 -7.49 48.19
CA MET A 1 94.94 -7.04 46.81
C MET A 1 93.57 -7.29 46.28
N GLN A 2 92.85 -6.20 46.02
CA GLN A 2 91.42 -6.24 45.81
C GLN A 2 91.13 -6.40 44.32
N ALA A 3 90.23 -7.36 43.95
CA ALA A 3 89.65 -7.46 42.63
C ALA A 3 88.25 -6.92 42.67
N LYS A 4 87.95 -5.94 41.81
CA LYS A 4 86.60 -5.36 41.64
C LYS A 4 85.80 -6.20 40.66
N LEU A 5 84.64 -6.68 41.11
CA LEU A 5 83.60 -7.20 40.21
C LEU A 5 82.78 -6.02 39.67
N LEU A 6 82.67 -5.92 38.36
CA LEU A 6 81.63 -5.08 37.68
C LEU A 6 80.40 -5.95 37.41
N GLY A 7 79.31 -5.58 37.97
CA GLY A 7 78.04 -6.16 37.63
C GLY A 7 77.33 -5.38 36.45
N ALA A 8 77.00 -6.08 35.40
CA ALA A 8 76.24 -5.54 34.30
C ALA A 8 74.73 -5.70 34.62
N VAL A 9 74.06 -4.53 34.68
CA VAL A 9 72.54 -4.48 34.79
C VAL A 9 71.99 -4.44 33.38
N GLY A 10 71.39 -5.51 32.97
CA GLY A 10 70.61 -5.57 31.71
C GLY A 10 69.25 -4.96 31.90
N ALA A 11 68.97 -3.84 31.26
CA ALA A 11 67.68 -3.21 31.17
C ALA A 11 66.80 -3.92 30.12
N LEU A 12 65.78 -4.66 30.53
CA LEU A 12 64.72 -5.16 29.64
C LEU A 12 63.77 -3.98 29.30
N LEU A 13 63.83 -3.49 28.09
CA LEU A 13 62.81 -2.59 27.54
C LEU A 13 61.56 -3.42 27.16
N ALA A 14 60.53 -3.34 27.99
CA ALA A 14 59.20 -3.84 27.66
C ALA A 14 58.54 -2.85 26.69
N THR A 15 58.48 -3.18 25.40
CA THR A 15 57.65 -2.48 24.41
C THR A 15 56.19 -2.84 24.64
N ALA A 16 55.45 -1.96 25.32
CA ALA A 16 54.00 -2.00 25.39
C ALA A 16 53.43 -1.59 24.03
N PHE A 17 52.93 -2.57 23.26
CA PHE A 17 52.08 -2.29 22.12
C PHE A 17 50.77 -1.67 22.65
N LEU A 18 50.63 -0.36 22.52
CA LEU A 18 49.34 0.34 22.65
C LEU A 18 48.51 -0.08 21.43
N ALA A 19 47.63 -1.07 21.60
CA ALA A 19 46.54 -1.30 20.67
C ALA A 19 45.65 -0.03 20.72
N GLY A 20 45.80 0.86 19.77
CA GLY A 20 44.84 1.95 19.57
C GLY A 20 43.44 1.39 19.38
N PRO A 21 42.41 2.15 19.75
CA PRO A 21 41.02 1.74 19.48
C PRO A 21 40.92 1.50 17.98
N ALA A 22 40.52 0.29 17.56
CA ALA A 22 40.19 -0.01 16.19
C ALA A 22 39.10 0.99 15.79
N ALA A 23 39.42 1.88 14.85
CA ALA A 23 38.40 2.75 14.28
C ALA A 23 37.26 1.84 13.75
N ALA A 24 36.05 1.99 14.29
CA ALA A 24 34.92 1.27 13.76
C ALA A 24 34.84 1.58 12.26
N ALA A 25 34.81 0.54 11.43
CA ALA A 25 34.71 0.73 9.99
C ALA A 25 33.45 1.57 9.70
N GLU A 26 33.58 2.56 8.83
CA GLU A 26 32.48 3.41 8.44
C GLU A 26 31.41 2.54 7.75
N LYS A 27 30.15 2.64 8.21
CA LYS A 27 29.04 1.88 7.65
C LYS A 27 28.78 2.31 6.20
N THR A 28 28.52 1.34 5.32
CA THR A 28 27.99 1.68 3.98
C THR A 28 26.55 2.19 4.13
N LYS A 29 26.31 3.41 3.64
CA LYS A 29 25.04 4.11 3.74
C LYS A 29 24.27 4.08 2.44
N ILE A 30 22.93 3.95 2.52
CA ILE A 30 22.01 4.16 1.40
C ILE A 30 20.81 4.98 1.83
N ASP A 31 20.19 5.66 0.87
CA ASP A 31 18.92 6.37 1.05
C ASP A 31 17.74 5.49 0.64
N PHE A 32 16.71 5.47 1.48
CA PHE A 32 15.41 4.91 1.19
C PHE A 32 14.33 6.00 1.29
N TRP A 33 13.73 6.37 0.14
CA TRP A 33 12.62 7.32 0.09
C TRP A 33 11.27 6.58 0.02
N PHE A 34 10.32 7.01 0.85
CA PHE A 34 9.00 6.39 0.93
C PHE A 34 7.87 7.43 1.03
N GLY A 35 6.67 7.05 0.55
CA GLY A 35 5.53 7.95 0.43
C GLY A 35 4.60 7.97 1.64
N ASN A 36 4.74 7.06 2.59
CA ASN A 36 3.86 7.00 3.74
C ASN A 36 4.06 8.22 4.67
N SER A 37 2.98 8.65 5.32
CA SER A 37 2.95 9.74 6.31
C SER A 37 2.31 9.29 7.62
N GLY A 38 2.30 10.17 8.62
CA GLY A 38 1.64 9.91 9.91
C GLY A 38 2.17 8.68 10.65
N ASP A 39 1.27 7.85 11.15
CA ASP A 39 1.64 6.65 11.92
C ASP A 39 2.42 5.64 11.09
N ILE A 40 2.01 5.39 9.84
CA ILE A 40 2.73 4.43 8.97
C ILE A 40 4.16 4.88 8.72
N ALA A 41 4.41 6.17 8.53
CA ALA A 41 5.78 6.68 8.37
C ALA A 41 6.67 6.35 9.58
N LYS A 42 6.12 6.46 10.80
CA LYS A 42 6.84 6.05 12.02
C LYS A 42 7.18 4.55 12.00
N ARG A 43 6.26 3.70 11.52
CA ARG A 43 6.47 2.25 11.46
C ARG A 43 7.54 1.87 10.43
N VAL A 44 7.59 2.58 9.29
CA VAL A 44 8.68 2.44 8.32
C VAL A 44 10.00 2.83 8.96
N GLN A 45 10.07 3.98 9.65
CA GLN A 45 11.29 4.41 10.35
C GLN A 45 11.73 3.37 11.38
N GLU A 46 10.83 2.87 12.22
CA GLU A 46 11.13 1.82 13.20
C GLU A 46 11.68 0.54 12.56
N GLN A 47 11.20 0.17 11.35
CA GLN A 47 11.73 -0.98 10.62
C GLN A 47 13.16 -0.73 10.13
N CYS A 48 13.44 0.47 9.62
CA CYS A 48 14.79 0.88 9.26
C CYS A 48 15.73 0.89 10.48
N ASP A 49 15.27 1.40 11.61
CA ASP A 49 16.04 1.45 12.85
C ASP A 49 16.37 0.03 13.34
N ARG A 50 15.42 -0.92 13.27
CA ARG A 50 15.66 -2.33 13.62
C ARG A 50 16.71 -2.95 12.70
N PHE A 51 16.66 -2.70 11.38
CA PHE A 51 17.70 -3.16 10.47
C PHE A 51 19.07 -2.57 10.85
N ASN A 52 19.15 -1.26 11.05
CA ASN A 52 20.38 -0.55 11.38
C ASN A 52 20.99 -1.02 12.71
N GLN A 53 20.16 -1.45 13.67
CA GLN A 53 20.58 -1.98 14.97
C GLN A 53 20.96 -3.46 14.91
N SER A 54 20.45 -4.22 13.95
CA SER A 54 20.65 -5.67 13.84
C SER A 54 22.06 -6.08 13.37
N GLN A 55 22.84 -5.13 12.86
CA GLN A 55 24.18 -5.34 12.29
C GLN A 55 25.05 -4.07 12.38
N GLY A 56 26.36 -4.20 12.14
CA GLY A 56 27.33 -3.11 12.27
C GLY A 56 27.81 -2.50 10.96
N ASP A 57 27.54 -3.14 9.81
CA ASP A 57 28.21 -2.84 8.54
C ASP A 57 27.43 -1.85 7.65
N TYR A 58 26.11 -1.74 7.84
CA TYR A 58 25.20 -1.03 6.94
C TYR A 58 24.34 0.00 7.68
N GLU A 59 23.92 1.03 6.94
CA GLU A 59 22.95 2.01 7.40
C GLU A 59 21.95 2.36 6.28
N VAL A 60 20.66 2.20 6.53
CA VAL A 60 19.58 2.67 5.66
C VAL A 60 19.00 3.94 6.25
N VAL A 61 19.13 5.05 5.53
CA VAL A 61 18.55 6.35 5.91
C VAL A 61 17.17 6.47 5.27
N CYS A 62 16.13 6.39 6.09
CA CYS A 62 14.76 6.37 5.67
C CYS A 62 14.14 7.76 5.71
N THR A 63 13.61 8.24 4.58
CA THR A 63 13.06 9.59 4.46
C THR A 63 11.67 9.57 3.86
N SER A 64 10.68 10.02 4.64
CA SER A 64 9.31 10.20 4.13
C SER A 64 9.24 11.38 3.17
N GLN A 65 8.60 11.17 2.03
CA GLN A 65 8.28 12.20 1.03
C GLN A 65 6.86 12.77 1.21
N GLY A 66 6.13 12.31 2.24
CA GLY A 66 4.82 12.84 2.63
C GLY A 66 3.63 12.21 1.90
N SER A 67 3.76 11.78 0.66
CA SER A 67 2.74 11.04 -0.10
C SER A 67 3.39 10.15 -1.18
N TYR A 68 2.64 9.17 -1.69
CA TYR A 68 3.10 8.32 -2.81
C TYR A 68 3.37 9.13 -4.07
N ASP A 69 2.52 10.12 -4.36
CA ASP A 69 2.69 11.01 -5.50
C ASP A 69 3.98 11.85 -5.37
N ALA A 70 4.18 12.49 -4.23
CA ALA A 70 5.42 13.23 -3.95
C ALA A 70 6.66 12.32 -4.01
N SER A 71 6.58 11.10 -3.47
CA SER A 71 7.67 10.12 -3.54
C SER A 71 8.05 9.79 -4.98
N LEU A 72 7.07 9.51 -5.84
CA LEU A 72 7.31 9.20 -7.25
C LEU A 72 7.89 10.42 -8.00
N GLN A 73 7.28 11.60 -7.85
CA GLN A 73 7.74 12.82 -8.53
C GLN A 73 9.14 13.23 -8.10
N ASN A 74 9.43 13.20 -6.79
CA ASN A 74 10.76 13.51 -6.26
C ASN A 74 11.80 12.49 -6.73
N THR A 75 11.44 11.20 -6.79
CA THR A 75 12.31 10.14 -7.30
C THR A 75 12.66 10.36 -8.78
N ILE A 76 11.66 10.68 -9.61
CA ILE A 76 11.88 11.01 -11.04
C ILE A 76 12.79 12.23 -11.20
N ALA A 77 12.54 13.30 -10.44
CA ALA A 77 13.34 14.51 -10.49
C ALA A 77 14.78 14.26 -10.05
N ALA A 78 14.98 13.51 -8.95
CA ALA A 78 16.29 13.15 -8.44
C ALA A 78 17.07 12.24 -9.41
N PHE A 79 16.40 11.27 -10.05
CA PHE A 79 17.02 10.40 -11.04
C PHE A 79 17.54 11.20 -12.25
N ARG A 80 16.75 12.15 -12.75
CA ARG A 80 17.19 13.06 -13.83
C ARG A 80 18.38 13.93 -13.45
N ALA A 81 18.52 14.25 -12.16
CA ALA A 81 19.62 15.05 -11.60
C ALA A 81 20.83 14.19 -11.17
N GLY A 82 20.79 12.86 -11.30
CA GLY A 82 21.83 11.94 -10.80
C GLY A 82 21.97 11.94 -9.27
N LYS A 83 20.86 12.18 -8.55
CA LYS A 83 20.79 12.29 -7.08
C LYS A 83 19.67 11.41 -6.49
N GLN A 84 19.31 10.35 -7.19
CA GLN A 84 18.26 9.43 -6.79
C GLN A 84 18.63 8.66 -5.50
N PRO A 85 17.65 8.26 -4.67
CA PRO A 85 17.88 7.33 -3.57
C PRO A 85 18.24 5.94 -4.10
N THR A 86 18.87 5.11 -3.30
CA THR A 86 19.13 3.72 -3.67
C THR A 86 17.84 2.91 -3.71
N ILE A 87 16.94 3.14 -2.75
CA ILE A 87 15.62 2.51 -2.69
C ILE A 87 14.54 3.57 -2.76
N ALA A 88 13.56 3.37 -3.63
CA ALA A 88 12.33 4.16 -3.69
C ALA A 88 11.11 3.28 -3.48
N GLN A 89 10.19 3.70 -2.60
CA GLN A 89 8.86 3.12 -2.52
C GLN A 89 7.97 3.73 -3.58
N VAL A 90 7.40 2.89 -4.44
CA VAL A 90 6.44 3.29 -5.47
C VAL A 90 5.13 2.57 -5.23
N SER A 91 4.03 3.33 -5.22
CA SER A 91 2.68 2.78 -5.07
C SER A 91 2.26 1.93 -6.26
N ASP A 92 1.21 1.14 -6.06
CA ASP A 92 0.53 0.39 -7.12
C ASP A 92 0.29 1.27 -8.36
N ALA A 93 -0.22 2.49 -8.16
CA ALA A 93 -0.56 3.41 -9.24
C ALA A 93 0.66 3.95 -10.03
N GLY A 94 1.87 3.90 -9.48
CA GLY A 94 3.11 4.31 -10.16
C GLY A 94 3.88 3.16 -10.80
N THR A 95 3.38 1.94 -10.70
CA THR A 95 4.11 0.73 -11.11
C THR A 95 4.49 0.73 -12.59
N LEU A 96 3.56 1.05 -13.50
CA LEU A 96 3.88 1.06 -14.93
C LEU A 96 4.84 2.19 -15.31
N ASP A 97 4.71 3.35 -14.67
CA ASP A 97 5.60 4.49 -14.90
C ASP A 97 7.06 4.13 -14.66
N ILE A 98 7.35 3.46 -13.54
CA ILE A 98 8.71 3.06 -13.22
C ILE A 98 9.16 1.85 -14.03
N MET A 99 8.28 0.88 -14.33
CA MET A 99 8.61 -0.27 -15.18
C MET A 99 9.11 0.16 -16.55
N LEU A 100 8.47 1.13 -17.18
CA LEU A 100 8.84 1.61 -18.52
C LEU A 100 10.02 2.58 -18.52
N SER A 101 10.38 3.15 -17.37
CA SER A 101 11.50 4.08 -17.25
C SER A 101 12.86 3.42 -17.49
N GLY A 102 12.99 2.11 -17.23
CA GLY A 102 14.26 1.40 -17.25
C GLY A 102 15.29 1.87 -16.20
N ALA A 103 14.89 2.73 -15.26
CA ALA A 103 15.75 3.38 -14.28
C ALA A 103 16.05 2.53 -13.04
N PHE A 104 15.64 1.29 -13.00
CA PHE A 104 15.73 0.41 -11.83
C PHE A 104 16.57 -0.85 -12.10
N TYR A 105 17.03 -1.47 -11.01
CA TYR A 105 17.66 -2.78 -10.98
C TYR A 105 16.57 -3.80 -10.62
N PRO A 106 16.24 -4.79 -11.48
CA PRO A 106 15.20 -5.78 -11.16
C PRO A 106 15.48 -6.50 -9.84
N ALA A 107 14.48 -6.59 -8.97
CA ALA A 107 14.66 -7.13 -7.63
C ALA A 107 15.13 -8.60 -7.62
N ASN A 108 14.61 -9.43 -8.55
CA ASN A 108 15.04 -10.81 -8.68
C ASN A 108 16.52 -10.91 -9.07
N GLN A 109 16.99 -10.06 -9.96
CA GLN A 109 18.38 -10.02 -10.38
C GLN A 109 19.27 -9.46 -9.27
N LEU A 110 18.90 -8.34 -8.64
CA LEU A 110 19.64 -7.75 -7.52
C LEU A 110 19.88 -8.78 -6.43
N MET A 111 18.83 -9.48 -5.99
CA MET A 111 18.95 -10.46 -4.90
C MET A 111 19.91 -11.59 -5.28
N ALA A 112 19.80 -12.11 -6.50
CA ALA A 112 20.70 -13.17 -6.99
C ALA A 112 22.14 -12.70 -7.10
N ASP A 113 22.40 -11.53 -7.68
CA ASP A 113 23.76 -10.97 -7.87
C ASP A 113 24.43 -10.62 -6.54
N MET A 114 23.64 -10.26 -5.53
CA MET A 114 24.13 -9.99 -4.16
C MET A 114 24.18 -11.25 -3.27
N GLY A 115 23.91 -12.43 -3.83
CA GLY A 115 24.09 -13.72 -3.16
C GLY A 115 22.90 -14.13 -2.26
N TYR A 116 21.73 -13.55 -2.42
CA TYR A 116 20.51 -13.91 -1.70
C TYR A 116 19.60 -14.80 -2.54
N THR A 117 19.12 -15.89 -1.96
CA THR A 117 18.09 -16.75 -2.56
C THR A 117 16.72 -16.31 -2.06
N VAL A 118 15.81 -15.97 -2.96
CA VAL A 118 14.41 -15.60 -2.65
C VAL A 118 13.49 -16.60 -3.33
N ASP A 119 12.61 -17.23 -2.55
CA ASP A 119 11.50 -18.02 -3.11
C ASP A 119 10.36 -17.08 -3.54
N TRP A 120 10.38 -16.65 -4.79
CA TRP A 120 9.36 -15.77 -5.36
C TRP A 120 7.99 -16.43 -5.46
N LYS A 121 7.91 -17.78 -5.44
CA LYS A 121 6.64 -18.52 -5.45
C LYS A 121 5.92 -18.50 -4.09
N ASP A 122 6.64 -18.15 -3.03
CA ASP A 122 6.06 -17.97 -1.70
C ASP A 122 5.24 -16.68 -1.58
N TYR A 123 5.37 -15.73 -2.52
CA TYR A 123 4.54 -14.52 -2.54
C TYR A 123 3.13 -14.84 -3.01
N PHE A 124 2.11 -14.18 -2.45
CA PHE A 124 0.75 -14.30 -2.95
C PHE A 124 0.70 -13.94 -4.43
N SER A 125 0.10 -14.81 -5.25
CA SER A 125 0.12 -14.66 -6.71
C SER A 125 -0.47 -13.33 -7.19
N GLY A 126 -1.55 -12.85 -6.57
CA GLY A 126 -2.14 -11.54 -6.88
C GLY A 126 -1.19 -10.37 -6.63
N ILE A 127 -0.32 -10.47 -5.61
CA ILE A 127 0.70 -9.46 -5.30
C ILE A 127 1.90 -9.60 -6.24
N ALA A 128 2.44 -10.83 -6.38
CA ALA A 128 3.61 -11.08 -7.20
C ALA A 128 3.35 -10.71 -8.66
N ASN A 129 2.23 -11.16 -9.24
CA ASN A 129 1.88 -10.89 -10.63
C ASN A 129 1.67 -9.41 -10.92
N TYR A 130 1.30 -8.63 -9.92
CA TYR A 130 1.16 -7.18 -10.09
C TYR A 130 2.52 -6.49 -10.33
N TYR A 131 3.58 -6.94 -9.66
CA TYR A 131 4.93 -6.35 -9.71
C TYR A 131 5.90 -7.12 -10.63
N ALA A 132 5.47 -8.24 -11.19
CA ALA A 132 6.26 -9.04 -12.13
C ALA A 132 6.01 -8.64 -13.58
N THR A 133 6.97 -9.00 -14.45
CA THR A 133 6.79 -8.99 -15.89
C THR A 133 5.83 -10.09 -16.33
N SER A 134 5.43 -10.07 -17.60
CA SER A 134 4.67 -11.16 -18.24
C SER A 134 5.42 -12.51 -18.23
N LYS A 135 6.74 -12.50 -18.00
CA LYS A 135 7.60 -13.69 -17.86
C LYS A 135 7.80 -14.12 -16.40
N GLY A 136 7.19 -13.43 -15.45
CA GLY A 136 7.33 -13.72 -14.03
C GLY A 136 8.59 -13.17 -13.35
N GLU A 137 9.34 -12.28 -14.01
CA GLU A 137 10.51 -11.63 -13.43
C GLU A 137 10.06 -10.54 -12.46
N MET A 138 10.48 -10.61 -11.20
CA MET A 138 10.14 -9.63 -10.17
C MET A 138 10.97 -8.37 -10.32
N TYR A 139 10.35 -7.29 -10.78
CA TYR A 139 11.02 -6.00 -10.97
C TYR A 139 11.17 -5.21 -9.68
N SER A 140 10.23 -5.34 -8.76
CA SER A 140 10.31 -4.71 -7.44
C SER A 140 10.12 -5.73 -6.33
N PHE A 141 10.44 -5.32 -5.11
CA PHE A 141 10.27 -6.15 -3.91
C PHE A 141 8.94 -5.78 -3.23
N PRO A 142 7.93 -6.68 -3.18
CA PRO A 142 6.67 -6.40 -2.52
C PRO A 142 6.87 -6.00 -1.06
N PHE A 143 6.22 -4.94 -0.61
CA PHE A 143 6.47 -4.37 0.72
C PHE A 143 5.20 -4.23 1.55
N ASN A 144 4.45 -3.16 1.36
CA ASN A 144 3.26 -2.84 2.13
C ASN A 144 2.00 -3.04 1.30
N SER A 145 1.64 -4.29 1.11
CA SER A 145 0.44 -4.65 0.34
C SER A 145 -0.82 -4.62 1.20
N SER A 146 -1.90 -4.18 0.60
CA SER A 146 -3.21 -4.05 1.22
C SER A 146 -4.35 -4.29 0.22
N THR A 147 -5.56 -4.28 0.72
CA THR A 147 -6.78 -4.07 -0.04
C THR A 147 -7.79 -3.33 0.83
N ALA A 148 -8.88 -2.84 0.25
CA ALA A 148 -9.95 -2.19 1.01
C ALA A 148 -10.83 -3.22 1.71
N LEU A 149 -11.22 -2.86 2.93
CA LEU A 149 -12.24 -3.56 3.71
C LEU A 149 -13.30 -2.55 4.17
N LEU A 150 -14.48 -3.05 4.50
CA LEU A 150 -15.50 -2.29 5.18
C LEU A 150 -15.30 -2.42 6.69
N TYR A 151 -15.19 -1.29 7.40
CA TYR A 151 -15.12 -1.20 8.86
C TYR A 151 -16.47 -0.74 9.38
N TRP A 152 -16.97 -1.39 10.44
CA TRP A 152 -18.29 -1.12 11.00
C TRP A 152 -18.33 -1.17 12.52
N ASN A 153 -19.16 -0.32 13.11
CA ASN A 153 -19.42 -0.27 14.54
C ASN A 153 -20.49 -1.30 14.91
N LYS A 154 -20.09 -2.42 15.51
CA LYS A 154 -20.98 -3.52 15.89
C LYS A 154 -22.05 -3.09 16.88
N ASP A 155 -21.72 -2.20 17.81
CA ASP A 155 -22.69 -1.71 18.80
C ASP A 155 -23.80 -0.89 18.12
N ALA A 156 -23.45 -0.09 17.12
CA ALA A 156 -24.42 0.68 16.35
C ALA A 156 -25.34 -0.25 15.51
N PHE A 157 -24.77 -1.30 14.92
CA PHE A 157 -25.54 -2.29 14.16
C PHE A 157 -26.44 -3.13 15.06
N THR A 158 -25.95 -3.56 16.22
CA THR A 158 -26.78 -4.23 17.24
C THR A 158 -27.99 -3.37 17.63
N LYS A 159 -27.82 -2.06 17.75
CA LYS A 159 -28.95 -1.14 18.08
C LYS A 159 -30.02 -1.08 17.00
N ILE A 160 -29.70 -1.37 15.76
CA ILE A 160 -30.65 -1.47 14.64
C ILE A 160 -31.08 -2.93 14.35
N GLY A 161 -30.74 -3.87 15.25
CA GLY A 161 -31.13 -5.27 15.14
C GLY A 161 -30.29 -6.10 14.16
N LYS A 162 -29.07 -5.66 13.82
CA LYS A 162 -28.15 -6.36 12.93
C LYS A 162 -26.95 -6.91 13.71
N ASP A 163 -26.49 -8.09 13.35
CA ASP A 163 -25.32 -8.77 13.93
C ASP A 163 -24.16 -8.93 12.94
N HIS A 164 -24.30 -8.44 11.72
CA HIS A 164 -23.33 -8.50 10.63
C HIS A 164 -23.25 -7.19 9.86
N ALA A 165 -22.16 -7.00 9.13
CA ALA A 165 -22.00 -5.91 8.17
C ALA A 165 -22.80 -6.20 6.89
N PRO A 166 -23.21 -5.17 6.12
CA PRO A 166 -23.95 -5.36 4.89
C PRO A 166 -23.14 -6.16 3.85
N ALA A 167 -23.76 -7.16 3.23
CA ALA A 167 -23.16 -7.97 2.18
C ALA A 167 -23.31 -7.33 0.79
N THR A 168 -24.33 -6.49 0.61
CA THR A 168 -24.61 -5.75 -0.64
C THR A 168 -24.78 -4.26 -0.37
N TRP A 169 -24.58 -3.44 -1.41
CA TRP A 169 -24.80 -1.99 -1.30
C TRP A 169 -26.28 -1.62 -1.10
N GLN A 170 -27.22 -2.48 -1.54
CA GLN A 170 -28.63 -2.31 -1.27
C GLN A 170 -28.91 -2.47 0.23
N GLU A 171 -28.38 -3.53 0.84
CA GLU A 171 -28.47 -3.73 2.29
C GLU A 171 -27.79 -2.58 3.05
N ALA A 172 -26.61 -2.12 2.58
CA ALA A 172 -25.93 -0.98 3.18
C ALA A 172 -26.79 0.28 3.22
N GLY A 173 -27.52 0.58 2.12
CA GLY A 173 -28.43 1.73 2.08
C GLY A 173 -29.59 1.61 3.10
N GLU A 174 -30.15 0.42 3.29
CA GLU A 174 -31.17 0.15 4.32
C GLU A 174 -30.59 0.33 5.72
N ASP A 175 -29.40 -0.20 5.97
CA ASP A 175 -28.71 -0.10 7.25
C ASP A 175 -28.32 1.37 7.56
N PHE A 176 -27.87 2.14 6.58
CA PHE A 176 -27.56 3.56 6.76
C PHE A 176 -28.80 4.36 7.16
N LYS A 177 -29.95 4.05 6.53
CA LYS A 177 -31.22 4.65 6.90
C LYS A 177 -31.62 4.29 8.33
N ALA A 178 -31.54 3.02 8.71
CA ALA A 178 -31.85 2.54 10.04
C ALA A 178 -30.93 3.17 11.11
N LEU A 179 -29.63 3.29 10.82
CA LEU A 179 -28.67 3.99 11.69
C LEU A 179 -29.06 5.46 11.87
N LYS A 180 -29.44 6.15 10.79
CA LYS A 180 -29.91 7.54 10.85
C LYS A 180 -31.15 7.67 11.72
N ASP A 181 -32.15 6.80 11.51
CA ASP A 181 -33.40 6.78 12.27
C ASP A 181 -33.15 6.44 13.76
N ALA A 182 -32.10 5.65 14.07
CA ALA A 182 -31.63 5.37 15.43
C ALA A 182 -30.83 6.52 16.09
N GLY A 183 -30.66 7.66 15.39
CA GLY A 183 -30.05 8.87 15.90
C GLY A 183 -28.55 9.04 15.60
N TYR A 184 -27.93 8.19 14.76
CA TYR A 184 -26.54 8.37 14.34
C TYR A 184 -26.44 9.43 13.24
N ALA A 185 -25.65 10.48 13.50
CA ALA A 185 -25.50 11.61 12.59
C ALA A 185 -24.70 11.27 11.33
N CYS A 186 -23.83 10.27 11.39
CA CYS A 186 -22.94 9.84 10.32
C CYS A 186 -22.96 8.31 10.16
N PRO A 187 -23.95 7.74 9.43
CA PRO A 187 -23.95 6.32 9.12
C PRO A 187 -22.74 5.86 8.34
N LEU A 188 -22.41 6.52 7.20
CA LEU A 188 -21.23 6.29 6.38
C LEU A 188 -20.37 7.54 6.34
N ALA A 189 -19.06 7.42 6.61
CA ALA A 189 -18.09 8.46 6.26
C ALA A 189 -17.27 8.04 5.04
N PHE A 190 -17.01 8.98 4.11
CA PHE A 190 -16.22 8.75 2.92
C PHE A 190 -15.42 10.00 2.52
N ASP A 191 -14.45 9.82 1.63
CA ASP A 191 -13.69 10.91 1.03
C ASP A 191 -13.64 10.74 -0.48
N ILE A 192 -13.54 11.85 -1.21
CA ILE A 192 -13.52 11.93 -2.67
C ILE A 192 -12.19 12.48 -3.20
N SER A 193 -11.14 12.54 -2.37
CA SER A 193 -9.81 12.94 -2.80
C SER A 193 -9.18 11.87 -3.70
N ASN A 194 -8.18 12.26 -4.49
CA ASN A 194 -7.50 11.36 -5.44
C ASN A 194 -6.86 10.13 -4.76
N ASN A 195 -6.47 10.24 -3.49
CA ASN A 195 -5.92 9.12 -2.74
C ASN A 195 -6.98 8.10 -2.32
N GLU A 196 -8.27 8.48 -2.29
CA GLU A 196 -9.36 7.65 -1.77
C GLU A 196 -10.29 7.12 -2.87
N VAL A 197 -10.16 7.63 -4.10
CA VAL A 197 -10.93 7.20 -5.27
C VAL A 197 -10.88 5.69 -5.50
N TRP A 198 -9.74 5.08 -5.23
CA TRP A 198 -9.54 3.64 -5.45
C TRP A 198 -10.52 2.78 -4.63
N GLN A 199 -10.93 3.23 -3.43
CA GLN A 199 -11.87 2.49 -2.57
C GLN A 199 -13.29 2.42 -3.14
N TYR A 200 -13.74 3.51 -3.78
CA TYR A 200 -15.13 3.68 -4.21
C TYR A 200 -15.33 3.40 -5.70
N ILE A 201 -14.29 3.49 -6.52
CA ILE A 201 -14.35 3.24 -7.96
C ILE A 201 -13.63 1.95 -8.30
N GLU A 202 -12.32 1.88 -8.06
CA GLU A 202 -11.51 0.75 -8.52
C GLU A 202 -11.88 -0.55 -7.78
N GLN A 203 -12.04 -0.48 -6.47
CA GLN A 203 -12.44 -1.65 -5.67
C GLN A 203 -13.90 -2.04 -5.91
N PHE A 204 -14.79 -1.08 -6.19
CA PHE A 204 -16.15 -1.38 -6.59
C PHE A 204 -16.15 -2.21 -7.87
N GLU A 205 -15.45 -1.75 -8.92
CA GLU A 205 -15.35 -2.51 -10.17
C GLU A 205 -14.75 -3.89 -9.94
N ALA A 206 -13.64 -3.96 -9.18
CA ALA A 206 -12.97 -5.21 -8.88
C ALA A 206 -13.91 -6.26 -8.27
N VAL A 207 -14.59 -5.93 -7.16
CA VAL A 207 -15.39 -6.90 -6.41
C VAL A 207 -16.69 -7.28 -7.12
N ASN A 208 -17.11 -6.50 -8.12
CA ASN A 208 -18.26 -6.81 -8.97
C ASN A 208 -17.87 -7.48 -10.31
N GLY A 209 -16.57 -7.74 -10.53
CA GLY A 209 -16.06 -8.42 -11.73
C GLY A 209 -15.98 -7.55 -12.97
N GLU A 210 -15.93 -6.23 -12.79
CA GLU A 210 -15.94 -5.26 -13.86
C GLU A 210 -14.54 -4.63 -14.08
N ALA A 211 -14.33 -4.02 -15.23
CA ALA A 211 -13.06 -3.46 -15.61
C ALA A 211 -13.04 -1.93 -15.54
N ILE A 212 -11.97 -1.35 -14.99
CA ILE A 212 -11.69 0.08 -15.04
C ILE A 212 -11.32 0.52 -16.46
N ALA A 213 -10.56 -0.31 -17.17
CA ALA A 213 -10.07 -0.01 -18.50
C ALA A 213 -10.02 -1.26 -19.39
N THR A 214 -10.01 -1.04 -20.71
CA THR A 214 -9.76 -2.09 -21.70
C THR A 214 -8.38 -2.71 -21.54
N LYS A 215 -8.03 -3.70 -22.38
CA LYS A 215 -6.72 -4.38 -22.35
C LYS A 215 -6.39 -4.98 -20.98
N LYS A 216 -7.37 -5.62 -20.35
CA LYS A 216 -7.24 -6.15 -18.98
C LYS A 216 -6.67 -5.10 -18.02
N ASN A 217 -7.32 -3.97 -17.92
CA ASN A 217 -6.86 -2.84 -17.10
C ASN A 217 -5.42 -2.37 -17.44
N GLY A 218 -5.04 -2.41 -18.72
CA GLY A 218 -3.74 -1.96 -19.20
C GLY A 218 -2.62 -3.00 -19.21
N PHE A 219 -2.86 -4.23 -18.71
CA PHE A 219 -1.83 -5.29 -18.72
C PHE A 219 -1.45 -5.76 -20.12
N GLU A 220 -2.34 -5.61 -21.12
CA GLU A 220 -2.14 -6.11 -22.48
C GLU A 220 -1.84 -5.00 -23.50
N GLY A 221 -1.77 -3.74 -23.11
CA GLY A 221 -1.47 -2.67 -24.08
C GLY A 221 -1.50 -1.26 -23.50
N LEU A 222 -0.60 -0.40 -24.00
CA LEU A 222 -0.59 1.03 -23.70
C LEU A 222 -1.75 1.79 -24.38
N ASP A 223 -2.45 1.16 -25.31
CA ASP A 223 -3.64 1.66 -25.99
C ASP A 223 -4.94 1.40 -25.19
N ALA A 224 -4.81 1.07 -23.91
CA ALA A 224 -5.94 0.92 -23.01
C ALA A 224 -6.76 2.22 -22.91
N GLU A 225 -8.08 2.06 -22.75
CA GLU A 225 -9.05 3.14 -22.58
C GLU A 225 -9.87 2.89 -21.33
N LEU A 226 -10.14 3.94 -20.55
CA LEU A 226 -11.03 3.89 -19.41
C LEU A 226 -12.46 3.56 -19.87
N VAL A 227 -13.10 2.65 -19.15
CA VAL A 227 -14.47 2.19 -19.44
C VAL A 227 -15.40 2.22 -18.24
N PHE A 228 -14.91 2.55 -17.05
CA PHE A 228 -15.67 2.56 -15.81
C PHE A 228 -16.95 3.41 -15.89
N ASN A 229 -16.94 4.51 -16.64
CA ASN A 229 -18.10 5.39 -16.86
C ASN A 229 -19.22 4.72 -17.66
N LYS A 230 -18.93 3.62 -18.35
CA LYS A 230 -19.90 2.84 -19.16
C LYS A 230 -20.52 1.69 -18.38
N ASN A 231 -20.00 1.38 -17.18
CA ASN A 231 -20.54 0.34 -16.33
C ASN A 231 -21.83 0.82 -15.65
N PRO A 232 -23.00 0.24 -15.96
CA PRO A 232 -24.26 0.66 -15.36
C PRO A 232 -24.34 0.39 -13.86
N LEU A 233 -23.61 -0.60 -13.33
CA LEU A 233 -23.55 -0.90 -11.90
C LEU A 233 -22.84 0.23 -11.17
N LEU A 234 -21.69 0.68 -11.66
CA LEU A 234 -20.95 1.80 -11.05
C LEU A 234 -21.74 3.09 -11.11
N VAL A 235 -22.34 3.40 -12.25
CA VAL A 235 -23.19 4.60 -12.40
C VAL A 235 -24.34 4.58 -11.40
N SER A 236 -25.01 3.44 -11.23
CA SER A 236 -26.07 3.27 -10.24
C SER A 236 -25.57 3.42 -8.81
N TYR A 237 -24.44 2.81 -8.48
CA TYR A 237 -23.79 2.94 -7.17
C TYR A 237 -23.43 4.39 -6.83
N ILE A 238 -22.86 5.15 -7.78
CA ILE A 238 -22.53 6.57 -7.55
C ILE A 238 -23.81 7.41 -7.38
N LYS A 239 -24.89 7.08 -8.09
CA LYS A 239 -26.20 7.72 -7.85
C LYS A 239 -26.76 7.41 -6.47
N ASP A 240 -26.64 6.16 -6.00
CA ASP A 240 -27.05 5.77 -4.64
C ASP A 240 -26.19 6.51 -3.60
N LEU A 241 -24.86 6.53 -3.76
CA LEU A 241 -23.95 7.24 -2.85
C LEU A 241 -24.25 8.75 -2.83
N LYS A 242 -24.57 9.34 -3.98
CA LYS A 242 -25.02 10.74 -4.06
C LYS A 242 -26.35 10.95 -3.31
N SER A 243 -27.32 10.05 -3.50
CA SER A 243 -28.58 10.09 -2.76
C SER A 243 -28.36 9.95 -1.24
N TRP A 244 -27.48 9.05 -0.81
CA TRP A 244 -27.13 8.92 0.61
C TRP A 244 -26.46 10.20 1.15
N TYR A 245 -25.58 10.81 0.38
CA TYR A 245 -24.95 12.09 0.74
C TYR A 245 -25.98 13.22 0.88
N ASP A 246 -26.90 13.38 -0.06
CA ASP A 246 -27.93 14.40 -0.04
C ASP A 246 -28.89 14.23 1.15
N ASN A 247 -29.20 12.98 1.50
CA ASN A 247 -30.06 12.61 2.64
C ASN A 247 -29.31 12.50 3.97
N LYS A 248 -28.02 12.87 4.04
CA LYS A 248 -27.18 12.79 5.25
C LYS A 248 -27.01 11.38 5.81
N LEU A 249 -27.12 10.35 4.96
CA LEU A 249 -26.76 8.95 5.28
C LEU A 249 -25.26 8.71 5.06
N ALA A 250 -24.66 9.46 4.16
CA ALA A 250 -23.22 9.50 3.91
C ALA A 250 -22.67 10.92 4.11
N VAL A 251 -21.47 11.04 4.67
CA VAL A 251 -20.84 12.32 5.02
C VAL A 251 -19.41 12.35 4.53
N ILE A 252 -19.02 13.39 3.79
CA ILE A 252 -17.62 13.59 3.42
C ILE A 252 -16.82 13.99 4.65
N LYS A 253 -15.76 13.25 4.92
CA LYS A 253 -14.83 13.46 6.02
C LYS A 253 -13.38 13.41 5.52
N ASN A 254 -12.70 14.54 5.59
CA ASN A 254 -11.28 14.66 5.25
C ASN A 254 -10.63 15.80 6.04
N LYS A 255 -9.34 16.02 5.87
CA LYS A 255 -8.61 17.06 6.61
C LYS A 255 -9.15 18.46 6.35
N ALA A 256 -9.71 18.75 5.17
CA ALA A 256 -10.26 20.06 4.84
C ALA A 256 -11.51 20.40 5.67
N VAL A 257 -12.25 19.38 6.12
CA VAL A 257 -13.41 19.55 7.02
C VAL A 257 -13.07 19.27 8.49
N GLY A 258 -11.79 19.18 8.82
CA GLY A 258 -11.28 19.11 10.19
C GLY A 258 -11.10 17.71 10.78
N GLN A 259 -11.59 16.65 10.13
CA GLN A 259 -11.49 15.28 10.62
C GLN A 259 -11.55 14.31 9.44
N THR A 260 -10.60 13.39 9.33
CA THR A 260 -10.63 12.32 8.31
C THR A 260 -11.72 11.29 8.62
N PHE A 261 -12.14 10.54 7.60
CA PHE A 261 -13.13 9.47 7.78
C PHE A 261 -12.63 8.36 8.73
N VAL A 262 -11.32 8.05 8.72
CA VAL A 262 -10.70 7.09 9.65
C VAL A 262 -10.75 7.61 11.10
N GLU A 263 -10.41 8.88 11.32
CA GLU A 263 -10.50 9.52 12.64
C GLU A 263 -11.94 9.59 13.13
N ALA A 264 -12.90 9.91 12.25
CA ALA A 264 -14.32 9.96 12.58
C ALA A 264 -14.89 8.59 12.98
N PHE A 265 -14.47 7.53 12.29
CA PHE A 265 -14.84 6.17 12.67
C PHE A 265 -14.22 5.78 14.02
N ALA A 266 -12.92 5.98 14.19
CA ALA A 266 -12.22 5.65 15.43
C ALA A 266 -12.78 6.39 16.64
N ALA A 267 -13.22 7.65 16.47
CA ALA A 267 -13.90 8.42 17.51
C ALA A 267 -15.32 7.92 17.83
N GLY A 268 -15.91 7.06 16.98
CA GLY A 268 -17.30 6.62 17.07
C GLY A 268 -18.31 7.63 16.54
N ASP A 269 -17.85 8.70 15.88
CA ASP A 269 -18.69 9.73 15.27
C ASP A 269 -19.41 9.20 14.03
N CYS A 270 -18.73 8.35 13.26
CA CYS A 270 -19.26 7.67 12.07
C CYS A 270 -19.27 6.15 12.27
N GLN A 271 -20.26 5.46 11.66
CA GLN A 271 -20.52 4.06 12.00
C GLN A 271 -19.94 3.08 10.99
N VAL A 272 -19.74 3.51 9.75
CA VAL A 272 -19.17 2.71 8.66
C VAL A 272 -18.16 3.56 7.88
N ILE A 273 -17.05 2.92 7.49
CA ILE A 273 -16.09 3.45 6.51
C ILE A 273 -15.58 2.33 5.61
N LEU A 274 -15.12 2.70 4.44
CA LEU A 274 -14.28 1.86 3.60
C LEU A 274 -12.87 2.39 3.71
N THR A 275 -11.91 1.53 4.02
CA THR A 275 -10.51 1.94 4.04
C THR A 275 -9.56 0.76 3.83
N SER A 276 -8.31 1.07 3.58
CA SER A 276 -7.23 0.09 3.48
C SER A 276 -7.11 -0.73 4.77
N VAL A 277 -6.88 -2.04 4.66
CA VAL A 277 -6.48 -2.83 5.81
C VAL A 277 -5.20 -2.29 6.48
N GLY A 278 -4.41 -1.50 5.77
CA GLY A 278 -3.26 -0.78 6.32
C GLY A 278 -3.59 0.15 7.49
N ASP A 279 -4.81 0.68 7.54
CA ASP A 279 -5.28 1.53 8.64
C ASP A 279 -5.72 0.77 9.90
N HIS A 280 -5.83 -0.54 9.81
CA HIS A 280 -6.35 -1.36 10.91
C HIS A 280 -5.59 -1.17 12.22
N GLY A 281 -4.26 -1.12 12.15
CA GLY A 281 -3.43 -0.91 13.33
C GLY A 281 -3.64 0.49 13.93
N ASN A 282 -3.82 1.51 13.11
CA ASN A 282 -4.13 2.86 13.56
C ASN A 282 -5.51 2.92 14.21
N ILE A 283 -6.54 2.36 13.56
CA ILE A 283 -7.90 2.26 14.13
C ILE A 283 -7.87 1.53 15.47
N GLY A 284 -7.17 0.38 15.56
CA GLY A 284 -7.07 -0.39 16.79
C GLY A 284 -6.45 0.38 17.97
N ARG A 285 -5.53 1.31 17.70
CA ARG A 285 -4.89 2.15 18.72
C ARG A 285 -5.68 3.40 19.09
N THR A 286 -6.47 3.93 18.15
CA THR A 286 -7.15 5.23 18.29
C THR A 286 -8.65 5.11 18.50
N ALA A 287 -9.20 3.91 18.32
CA ALA A 287 -10.62 3.66 18.55
C ALA A 287 -11.04 4.06 19.97
N LYS A 288 -12.20 4.70 20.07
CA LYS A 288 -12.80 5.08 21.33
C LYS A 288 -12.86 3.89 22.29
N GLN A 289 -12.43 4.10 23.52
CA GLN A 289 -12.42 3.04 24.53
C GLN A 289 -13.80 2.39 24.68
N GLY A 290 -13.85 1.07 24.59
CA GLY A 290 -15.07 0.28 24.69
C GLY A 290 -15.88 0.17 23.39
N MET A 291 -15.47 0.80 22.30
CA MET A 291 -16.11 0.63 21.00
C MET A 291 -15.89 -0.79 20.46
N ASN A 292 -16.96 -1.51 20.22
CA ASN A 292 -16.93 -2.82 19.57
C ASN A 292 -17.07 -2.63 18.06
N TRP A 293 -16.00 -2.83 17.32
CA TRP A 293 -15.95 -2.70 15.87
C TRP A 293 -15.46 -3.97 15.18
N GLY A 294 -15.63 -4.03 13.90
CA GLY A 294 -15.17 -5.15 13.09
C GLY A 294 -14.92 -4.75 11.66
N VAL A 295 -14.48 -5.73 10.88
CA VAL A 295 -14.23 -5.60 9.45
C VAL A 295 -15.08 -6.61 8.68
N SER A 296 -15.34 -6.30 7.42
CA SER A 296 -15.99 -7.18 6.45
C SER A 296 -15.36 -6.95 5.08
N MET A 297 -15.56 -7.89 4.16
CA MET A 297 -15.30 -7.64 2.75
C MET A 297 -16.22 -6.52 2.25
N LEU A 298 -15.79 -5.81 1.20
CA LEU A 298 -16.60 -4.78 0.57
C LEU A 298 -17.92 -5.39 0.05
N PRO A 299 -19.06 -4.67 0.13
CA PRO A 299 -20.33 -5.15 -0.42
C PRO A 299 -20.25 -5.30 -1.94
N THR A 300 -20.97 -6.28 -2.49
CA THR A 300 -21.26 -6.35 -3.93
C THR A 300 -22.50 -5.51 -4.29
N TYR A 301 -22.70 -5.22 -5.57
CA TYR A 301 -23.88 -4.47 -6.01
C TYR A 301 -24.94 -5.40 -6.60
N GLY A 302 -26.13 -5.37 -6.05
CA GLY A 302 -27.23 -6.24 -6.48
C GLY A 302 -26.88 -7.73 -6.35
N ASN A 303 -27.07 -8.47 -7.44
CA ASN A 303 -26.81 -9.90 -7.53
C ASN A 303 -25.45 -10.22 -8.18
N ALA A 304 -24.51 -9.27 -8.21
CA ALA A 304 -23.20 -9.51 -8.79
C ALA A 304 -22.48 -10.63 -8.05
N THR A 305 -21.87 -11.54 -8.81
CA THR A 305 -20.94 -12.53 -8.25
C THR A 305 -19.73 -11.82 -7.70
N ARG A 306 -19.33 -12.18 -6.48
CA ARG A 306 -18.13 -11.60 -5.88
C ARG A 306 -16.87 -12.02 -6.63
N HIS A 307 -16.06 -11.05 -6.95
CA HIS A 307 -14.69 -11.21 -7.48
C HIS A 307 -13.64 -10.70 -6.49
N SER A 308 -12.38 -10.95 -6.81
CA SER A 308 -11.25 -10.50 -6.00
C SER A 308 -11.13 -8.97 -6.03
N SER A 309 -10.83 -8.40 -4.88
CA SER A 309 -10.42 -7.00 -4.79
C SER A 309 -9.05 -6.78 -5.44
N TYR A 310 -8.74 -5.53 -5.81
CA TYR A 310 -7.41 -5.19 -6.30
C TYR A 310 -6.41 -5.02 -5.16
N VAL A 311 -5.16 -5.39 -5.46
CA VAL A 311 -4.02 -5.09 -4.59
C VAL A 311 -3.80 -3.59 -4.56
N GLY A 312 -3.64 -3.05 -3.36
CA GLY A 312 -3.19 -1.68 -3.11
C GLY A 312 -1.87 -1.68 -2.34
N GLY A 313 -1.36 -0.49 -2.09
CA GLY A 313 -0.12 -0.29 -1.34
C GLY A 313 1.08 0.01 -2.23
N ALA A 314 2.26 -0.56 -1.91
CA ALA A 314 3.48 -0.23 -2.62
C ALA A 314 4.51 -1.35 -2.60
N SER A 315 5.47 -1.25 -3.50
CA SER A 315 6.68 -2.08 -3.57
C SER A 315 7.95 -1.22 -3.53
N LEU A 316 9.08 -1.87 -3.25
CA LEU A 316 10.39 -1.22 -3.17
C LEU A 316 11.16 -1.44 -4.49
N TRP A 317 11.66 -0.36 -5.04
CA TRP A 317 12.42 -0.31 -6.28
C TRP A 317 13.85 0.11 -5.99
N VAL A 318 14.81 -0.65 -6.45
CA VAL A 318 16.22 -0.27 -6.37
C VAL A 318 16.59 0.47 -7.64
N LEU A 319 17.09 1.70 -7.52
CA LEU A 319 17.39 2.54 -8.67
C LEU A 319 18.82 2.27 -9.17
N LYS A 320 19.01 2.46 -10.48
CA LYS A 320 20.35 2.37 -11.10
C LYS A 320 21.21 3.57 -10.76
N GLY A 321 22.53 3.41 -10.94
CA GLY A 321 23.53 4.49 -10.76
C GLY A 321 24.21 4.48 -9.39
N HIS A 322 24.08 3.40 -8.64
CA HIS A 322 24.74 3.18 -7.35
C HIS A 322 25.89 2.17 -7.46
N SER A 323 26.73 2.11 -6.45
CA SER A 323 27.83 1.16 -6.34
C SER A 323 27.35 -0.24 -5.92
N ASP A 324 28.17 -1.27 -6.20
CA ASP A 324 27.87 -2.64 -5.73
C ASP A 324 27.77 -2.73 -4.20
N ALA A 325 28.52 -1.90 -3.47
CA ALA A 325 28.43 -1.81 -2.02
C ALA A 325 27.05 -1.31 -1.56
N GLU A 326 26.49 -0.28 -2.22
CA GLU A 326 25.15 0.23 -1.93
C GLU A 326 24.06 -0.78 -2.32
N TYR A 327 24.21 -1.46 -3.45
CA TYR A 327 23.31 -2.53 -3.87
C TYR A 327 23.29 -3.69 -2.87
N LYS A 328 24.44 -4.03 -2.29
CA LYS A 328 24.53 -5.05 -1.24
C LYS A 328 23.76 -4.64 0.03
N VAL A 329 23.79 -3.38 0.41
CA VAL A 329 22.96 -2.86 1.53
C VAL A 329 21.46 -3.00 1.20
N ALA A 330 21.04 -2.61 -0.01
CA ALA A 330 19.65 -2.72 -0.43
C ALA A 330 19.15 -4.19 -0.39
N ALA A 331 19.96 -5.12 -0.90
CA ALA A 331 19.64 -6.55 -0.87
C ALA A 331 19.60 -7.11 0.57
N ALA A 332 20.54 -6.68 1.44
CA ALA A 332 20.54 -7.05 2.85
C ALA A 332 19.29 -6.54 3.58
N PHE A 333 18.86 -5.32 3.30
CA PHE A 333 17.62 -4.74 3.83
C PHE A 333 16.38 -5.53 3.35
N PHE A 334 16.30 -5.87 2.06
CA PHE A 334 15.20 -6.70 1.54
C PHE A 334 15.16 -8.08 2.19
N ASN A 335 16.32 -8.72 2.35
CA ASN A 335 16.41 -10.00 3.05
C ASN A 335 15.98 -9.89 4.53
N PHE A 336 16.27 -8.77 5.19
CA PHE A 336 15.86 -8.51 6.57
C PHE A 336 14.34 -8.39 6.69
N ILE A 337 13.70 -7.53 5.87
CA ILE A 337 12.25 -7.31 5.92
C ILE A 337 11.43 -8.53 5.47
N ALA A 338 12.06 -9.47 4.74
CA ALA A 338 11.43 -10.72 4.32
C ALA A 338 11.37 -11.79 5.43
N LYS A 339 12.02 -11.58 6.57
CA LYS A 339 12.00 -12.56 7.67
C LYS A 339 10.59 -12.69 8.26
N PRO A 340 10.16 -13.90 8.65
CA PRO A 340 8.83 -14.12 9.26
C PRO A 340 8.57 -13.24 10.49
N GLU A 341 9.60 -13.02 11.32
CA GLU A 341 9.50 -12.18 12.52
C GLU A 341 9.26 -10.70 12.18
N GLU A 342 9.87 -10.20 11.11
CA GLU A 342 9.62 -8.85 10.61
C GLU A 342 8.22 -8.74 9.98
N ALA A 343 7.75 -9.78 9.28
CA ALA A 343 6.37 -9.84 8.77
C ALA A 343 5.35 -9.80 9.92
N LEU A 344 5.60 -10.53 11.03
CA LEU A 344 4.78 -10.46 12.25
C LEU A 344 4.79 -9.05 12.84
N THR A 345 5.98 -8.48 13.03
CA THR A 345 6.13 -7.13 13.60
C THR A 345 5.42 -6.11 12.72
N TRP A 346 5.67 -6.14 11.41
CA TRP A 346 5.07 -5.23 10.44
C TRP A 346 3.55 -5.31 10.43
N SER A 347 2.99 -6.52 10.32
CA SER A 347 1.54 -6.72 10.35
C SER A 347 0.93 -6.31 11.70
N THR A 348 1.63 -6.52 12.82
CA THR A 348 1.13 -6.14 14.15
C THR A 348 1.03 -4.62 14.31
N VAL A 349 2.06 -3.87 13.90
CA VAL A 349 2.12 -2.42 14.12
C VAL A 349 1.38 -1.60 13.07
N THR A 350 1.14 -2.19 11.89
CA THR A 350 0.36 -1.59 10.81
C THR A 350 -0.99 -2.29 10.64
N GLY A 351 -1.43 -2.51 9.51
CA GLY A 351 -2.57 -3.35 9.13
C GLY A 351 -2.25 -4.09 7.83
N TYR A 352 -1.08 -3.79 7.25
CA TYR A 352 -0.68 -4.41 6.00
C TYR A 352 -0.62 -5.92 6.10
N ILE A 353 -1.02 -6.57 5.02
CA ILE A 353 -0.99 -8.04 4.94
C ILE A 353 0.46 -8.53 4.81
N PRO A 354 0.79 -9.71 5.32
CA PRO A 354 2.02 -10.37 4.98
C PRO A 354 2.01 -10.68 3.48
N VAL A 355 3.05 -10.26 2.75
CA VAL A 355 3.10 -10.42 1.28
C VAL A 355 3.42 -11.85 0.85
N ARG A 356 3.81 -12.72 1.79
CA ARG A 356 4.24 -14.11 1.57
C ARG A 356 3.31 -15.10 2.25
N ASN A 357 3.08 -16.25 1.60
CA ASN A 357 2.31 -17.35 2.18
C ASN A 357 2.93 -17.86 3.49
N SER A 358 4.27 -18.03 3.54
CA SER A 358 4.97 -18.42 4.76
C SER A 358 4.79 -17.43 5.91
N GLY A 359 4.77 -16.12 5.61
CA GLY A 359 4.50 -15.08 6.60
C GLY A 359 3.05 -15.14 7.13
N PHE A 360 2.09 -15.39 6.26
CA PHE A 360 0.69 -15.55 6.66
C PHE A 360 0.50 -16.80 7.55
N GLU A 361 1.06 -17.95 7.15
CA GLU A 361 0.99 -19.17 7.95
C GLU A 361 1.71 -19.02 9.29
N TYR A 362 2.81 -18.26 9.33
CA TYR A 362 3.49 -17.96 10.59
C TYR A 362 2.59 -17.14 11.53
N LEU A 363 1.94 -16.06 11.04
CA LEU A 363 0.98 -15.27 11.81
C LEU A 363 -0.18 -16.12 12.33
N LYS A 364 -0.74 -16.97 11.46
CA LYS A 364 -1.85 -17.86 11.81
C LYS A 364 -1.47 -18.83 12.92
N LYS A 365 -0.27 -19.46 12.85
CA LYS A 365 0.25 -20.35 13.91
C LYS A 365 0.45 -19.63 15.24
N GLN A 366 0.71 -18.33 15.24
CA GLN A 366 0.80 -17.51 16.45
C GLN A 366 -0.58 -17.11 17.03
N GLY A 367 -1.69 -17.55 16.42
CA GLY A 367 -3.04 -17.14 16.80
C GLY A 367 -3.28 -15.64 16.60
N PHE A 368 -2.59 -15.02 15.64
CA PHE A 368 -2.64 -13.59 15.42
C PHE A 368 -4.04 -13.11 15.04
N TYR A 369 -4.72 -13.85 14.16
CA TYR A 369 -6.04 -13.51 13.67
C TYR A 369 -7.19 -13.88 14.61
N ASP A 370 -6.90 -14.60 15.70
CA ASP A 370 -7.90 -15.06 16.66
C ASP A 370 -8.21 -14.03 17.76
N LYS A 371 -7.42 -12.96 17.85
CA LYS A 371 -7.43 -12.00 18.96
C LYS A 371 -7.77 -10.59 18.49
N ALA A 372 -8.62 -9.90 19.25
CA ALA A 372 -8.77 -8.46 19.10
C ALA A 372 -7.42 -7.74 19.37
N PRO A 373 -7.08 -6.67 18.64
CA PRO A 373 -7.86 -6.04 17.56
C PRO A 373 -7.62 -6.65 16.16
N TYR A 374 -6.93 -7.77 16.04
CA TYR A 374 -6.44 -8.33 14.77
C TYR A 374 -7.44 -9.26 14.08
N ALA A 375 -8.48 -9.71 14.82
CA ALA A 375 -9.51 -10.61 14.30
C ALA A 375 -10.21 -10.00 13.07
N GLY A 376 -10.39 -10.83 12.03
CA GLY A 376 -11.01 -10.42 10.77
C GLY A 376 -10.04 -9.84 9.73
N ARG A 377 -8.77 -9.59 10.06
CA ARG A 377 -7.79 -9.05 9.09
C ARG A 377 -7.43 -10.02 7.97
N GLU A 378 -7.61 -11.31 8.19
CA GLU A 378 -7.47 -12.35 7.17
C GLU A 378 -8.47 -12.18 6.02
N LEU A 379 -9.58 -11.45 6.24
CA LEU A 379 -10.53 -11.10 5.19
C LEU A 379 -9.90 -10.31 4.04
N ALA A 380 -8.82 -9.58 4.31
CA ALA A 380 -8.08 -8.89 3.25
C ALA A 380 -7.44 -9.88 2.26
N ILE A 381 -6.86 -10.99 2.77
CA ILE A 381 -6.29 -12.03 1.91
C ILE A 381 -7.41 -12.79 1.20
N GLN A 382 -8.47 -13.12 1.90
CA GLN A 382 -9.65 -13.77 1.31
C GLN A 382 -10.28 -12.89 0.22
N SER A 383 -10.33 -11.56 0.42
CA SER A 383 -10.82 -10.62 -0.58
C SER A 383 -9.96 -10.59 -1.85
N LEU A 384 -8.63 -10.67 -1.70
CA LEU A 384 -7.70 -10.73 -2.84
C LEU A 384 -7.76 -12.05 -3.63
N THR A 385 -8.40 -13.09 -3.09
CA THR A 385 -8.48 -14.44 -3.66
C THR A 385 -9.92 -14.93 -3.83
N ALA A 386 -10.89 -14.02 -3.82
CA ALA A 386 -12.33 -14.35 -3.84
C ALA A 386 -12.88 -14.70 -5.22
N SER A 387 -12.15 -14.38 -6.30
CA SER A 387 -12.59 -14.66 -7.67
C SER A 387 -12.88 -16.14 -7.91
N PRO A 388 -13.90 -16.46 -8.74
CA PRO A 388 -14.07 -17.82 -9.24
C PRO A 388 -12.80 -18.35 -9.93
N ALA A 389 -12.56 -19.65 -9.86
CA ALA A 389 -11.39 -20.28 -10.48
C ALA A 389 -11.30 -20.07 -12.01
N SER A 390 -12.41 -19.78 -12.68
CA SER A 390 -12.50 -19.45 -14.11
C SER A 390 -12.16 -17.99 -14.42
N ASP A 391 -11.99 -17.16 -13.39
CA ASP A 391 -11.68 -15.74 -13.57
C ASP A 391 -10.24 -15.56 -14.07
N THR A 392 -10.09 -14.90 -15.21
CA THR A 392 -8.80 -14.51 -15.81
C THR A 392 -8.54 -13.02 -15.72
N ALA A 393 -9.38 -12.29 -14.95
CA ALA A 393 -9.22 -10.86 -14.78
C ALA A 393 -7.92 -10.53 -14.02
N PRO A 394 -7.26 -9.43 -14.34
CA PRO A 394 -6.09 -9.00 -13.58
C PRO A 394 -6.48 -8.55 -12.17
N HIS A 395 -5.63 -8.83 -11.21
CA HIS A 395 -5.86 -8.44 -9.81
C HIS A 395 -5.36 -7.01 -9.51
N GLY A 396 -5.50 -6.10 -10.47
CA GLY A 396 -5.08 -4.70 -10.33
C GLY A 396 -5.22 -3.89 -11.62
N ILE A 397 -4.59 -2.73 -11.64
CA ILE A 397 -4.62 -1.77 -12.75
C ILE A 397 -3.18 -1.41 -13.13
N ARG A 398 -2.82 -1.61 -14.41
CA ARG A 398 -1.49 -1.31 -14.94
C ARG A 398 -1.59 -0.25 -16.05
N LEU A 399 -2.00 0.95 -15.66
CA LEU A 399 -2.12 2.11 -16.54
C LEU A 399 -0.99 3.10 -16.28
N GLY A 400 -0.47 3.71 -17.33
CA GLY A 400 0.52 4.78 -17.19
C GLY A 400 -0.12 6.09 -16.73
N GLY A 401 0.55 6.76 -15.79
CA GLY A 401 0.02 7.99 -15.21
C GLY A 401 -1.26 7.77 -14.39
N LEU A 402 -1.45 6.59 -13.79
CA LEU A 402 -2.67 6.27 -13.04
C LEU A 402 -2.94 7.24 -11.88
N LEU A 403 -1.91 7.79 -11.23
CA LEU A 403 -2.08 8.83 -10.20
C LEU A 403 -2.79 10.07 -10.76
N GLN A 404 -2.43 10.49 -11.98
CA GLN A 404 -3.10 11.62 -12.64
C GLN A 404 -4.51 11.24 -13.10
N VAL A 405 -4.73 10.01 -13.56
CA VAL A 405 -6.07 9.48 -13.89
C VAL A 405 -6.97 9.49 -12.65
N ARG A 406 -6.48 9.05 -11.48
CA ARG A 406 -7.21 9.13 -10.19
C ARG A 406 -7.58 10.57 -9.85
N THR A 407 -6.71 11.54 -10.16
CA THR A 407 -7.03 12.97 -9.97
C THR A 407 -8.21 13.42 -10.86
N GLU A 408 -8.28 12.97 -12.10
CA GLU A 408 -9.41 13.31 -12.99
C GLU A 408 -10.72 12.64 -12.54
N ILE A 409 -10.65 11.42 -11.99
CA ILE A 409 -11.81 10.76 -11.38
C ILE A 409 -12.26 11.54 -10.13
N ALA A 410 -11.33 11.94 -9.26
CA ALA A 410 -11.63 12.74 -8.08
C ALA A 410 -12.29 14.10 -8.45
N ASN A 411 -11.82 14.75 -9.51
CA ASN A 411 -12.44 15.98 -10.04
C ASN A 411 -13.90 15.72 -10.49
N GLY A 412 -14.17 14.55 -11.11
CA GLY A 412 -15.52 14.11 -11.47
C GLY A 412 -16.40 13.91 -10.24
N LEU A 413 -15.89 13.22 -9.20
CA LEU A 413 -16.62 13.06 -7.94
C LEU A 413 -16.84 14.38 -7.22
N GLN A 414 -15.87 15.29 -7.21
CA GLN A 414 -16.02 16.65 -6.68
C GLN A 414 -17.17 17.40 -7.39
N ALA A 415 -17.27 17.29 -8.70
CA ALA A 415 -18.37 17.89 -9.45
C ALA A 415 -19.73 17.30 -9.02
N ILE A 416 -19.83 16.00 -8.84
CA ILE A 416 -21.07 15.31 -8.41
C ILE A 416 -21.47 15.73 -6.99
N PHE A 417 -20.56 15.55 -6.02
CA PHE A 417 -20.93 15.64 -4.59
C PHE A 417 -20.96 17.09 -4.09
N VAL A 418 -20.05 17.94 -4.55
CA VAL A 418 -19.93 19.32 -4.06
C VAL A 418 -20.65 20.32 -4.98
N ASN A 419 -20.54 20.15 -6.29
CA ASN A 419 -21.12 21.09 -7.25
C ASN A 419 -22.49 20.61 -7.78
N ASN A 420 -23.00 19.49 -7.31
CA ASN A 420 -24.29 18.92 -7.67
C ASN A 420 -24.48 18.70 -9.19
N ALA A 421 -23.39 18.34 -9.89
CA ALA A 421 -23.39 18.04 -11.30
C ALA A 421 -24.05 16.67 -11.60
N ASP A 422 -24.48 16.48 -12.84
CA ASP A 422 -25.00 15.19 -13.29
C ASP A 422 -23.95 14.09 -13.17
N VAL A 423 -24.36 12.91 -12.63
CA VAL A 423 -23.47 11.79 -12.35
C VAL A 423 -22.84 11.25 -13.64
N GLN A 424 -23.66 10.94 -14.66
CA GLN A 424 -23.16 10.35 -15.90
C GLN A 424 -22.21 11.31 -16.63
N ALA A 425 -22.64 12.55 -16.81
CA ALA A 425 -21.82 13.57 -17.49
C ALA A 425 -20.48 13.81 -16.77
N SER A 426 -20.45 13.76 -15.44
CA SER A 426 -19.23 13.94 -14.65
C SER A 426 -18.28 12.76 -14.78
N LEU A 427 -18.80 11.52 -14.77
CA LEU A 427 -17.99 10.29 -14.98
C LEU A 427 -17.46 10.23 -16.43
N ASP A 428 -18.29 10.59 -17.43
CA ASP A 428 -17.87 10.68 -18.83
C ASP A 428 -16.74 11.69 -19.01
N GLY A 429 -16.89 12.89 -18.45
CA GLY A 429 -15.84 13.90 -18.49
C GLY A 429 -14.55 13.48 -17.80
N ALA A 430 -14.63 12.75 -16.68
CA ALA A 430 -13.46 12.18 -16.00
C ALA A 430 -12.76 11.12 -16.87
N ALA A 431 -13.52 10.20 -17.47
CA ALA A 431 -12.99 9.20 -18.38
C ALA A 431 -12.33 9.82 -19.63
N ASP A 432 -12.94 10.84 -20.22
CA ASP A 432 -12.38 11.53 -21.39
C ASP A 432 -11.05 12.21 -21.07
N ARG A 433 -10.95 12.94 -19.94
CA ARG A 433 -9.69 13.56 -19.52
C ARG A 433 -8.64 12.53 -19.13
N GLY A 434 -9.03 11.46 -18.45
CA GLY A 434 -8.15 10.34 -18.17
C GLY A 434 -7.63 9.67 -19.44
N ASN A 435 -8.47 9.43 -20.44
CA ASN A 435 -8.06 8.88 -21.73
C ASN A 435 -7.07 9.79 -22.47
N GLN A 436 -7.18 11.10 -22.37
CA GLN A 436 -6.18 12.02 -22.91
C GLN A 436 -4.81 11.84 -22.23
N LEU A 437 -4.78 11.60 -20.90
CA LEU A 437 -3.55 11.28 -20.18
C LEU A 437 -2.95 9.96 -20.68
N LEU A 438 -3.76 8.93 -20.83
CA LEU A 438 -3.33 7.62 -21.34
C LEU A 438 -2.77 7.72 -22.76
N ARG A 439 -3.40 8.51 -23.67
CA ARG A 439 -2.87 8.73 -25.03
C ARG A 439 -1.51 9.43 -25.02
N ARG A 440 -1.32 10.43 -24.14
CA ARG A 440 0.00 11.09 -24.00
C ARG A 440 1.07 10.11 -23.49
N PHE A 441 0.72 9.30 -22.51
CA PHE A 441 1.61 8.27 -21.98
C PHE A 441 1.99 7.25 -23.08
N GLN A 442 1.01 6.72 -23.80
CA GLN A 442 1.22 5.82 -24.92
C GLN A 442 2.19 6.40 -25.96
N GLN A 443 2.03 7.67 -26.33
CA GLN A 443 2.93 8.32 -27.30
C GLN A 443 4.36 8.43 -26.78
N THR A 444 4.53 8.70 -25.46
CA THR A 444 5.85 8.78 -24.84
C THR A 444 6.58 7.44 -24.93
N TYR A 445 5.87 6.34 -24.75
CA TYR A 445 6.44 4.99 -24.68
C TYR A 445 6.10 4.11 -25.88
N LYS A 446 5.70 4.70 -27.04
CA LYS A 446 5.24 3.97 -28.22
C LYS A 446 6.22 2.93 -28.79
N ASN A 447 7.51 3.06 -28.49
CA ASN A 447 8.57 2.17 -28.96
C ASN A 447 9.11 1.26 -27.82
N VAL A 448 8.48 1.29 -26.64
CA VAL A 448 8.89 0.48 -25.49
C VAL A 448 7.95 -0.71 -25.38
N GLN A 449 8.51 -1.91 -25.30
CA GLN A 449 7.74 -3.13 -25.10
C GLN A 449 7.22 -3.17 -23.65
N LEU A 450 5.97 -3.60 -23.48
CA LEU A 450 5.43 -3.87 -22.14
C LEU A 450 6.23 -4.99 -21.46
N PRO A 451 6.58 -4.83 -20.19
CA PRO A 451 7.33 -5.82 -19.45
C PRO A 451 6.54 -7.09 -19.10
#